data_f2ad1a8a8aabb1c4e1a27c4c2e8840a4
#
_entry.id   f2ad1a8a8aabb1c4e1a27c4c2e8840a4
#
_cell.length_a   1.000
_cell.length_b   1.000
_cell.length_c   1.000
_cell.angle_alpha   90.00
_cell.angle_beta   90.00
_cell.angle_gamma   90.00
#
_symmetry.space_group_name_H-M   'P 1'
#
loop_
_entity.id
_entity.type
_entity.pdbx_description
1 polymer ?
#
loop_
_entity_poly.entity_id
_entity_poly.type
_entity_poly.pdbx_seq_one_letter_code
_entity_poly.pdbx_strand_id
1 'polypeptide(L)'
;MAILAFQKPEQVLMLEADNFFGKFEFRPLEPGYGVTIGNALRRILLSSLEGFAFANIRIDGVKHEFGVIPGVKEDVTNIILNLKKVRLKKIVDDAETEKATVKVSGQDVFKAGDISKALSGFEVLNPDLVICHLDPSAGFNLELTIVKGRGYVPAEENKNPNDAIDVIAIDSIFTPIVNVKYAIENYRVEQKTDYEKLILEITTDGSILPKDALKEAAKILIYHFMLFSDEKIAIEPTEAEGNEEFDEEVLHMRQLLKTKLVDMDLSVRALNCLKSAEVETLGELVVFNKTDLLKFRNFGKKSLTELDELLANLNLSFGMDISKYKLDKE
;
A
#
# COMPACT_ATOMS: atom_id res chain seq x y z
N MET A 1 -2.05 11.01 35.88
CA MET A 1 -0.85 11.88 35.77
C MET A 1 -0.97 12.63 34.49
N ALA A 2 -0.86 13.96 34.49
CA ALA A 2 -0.81 14.72 33.23
C ALA A 2 0.52 14.36 32.54
N ILE A 3 0.43 13.73 31.37
CA ILE A 3 1.59 13.50 30.50
C ILE A 3 2.07 14.87 30.07
N LEU A 4 3.35 15.19 30.32
CA LEU A 4 3.97 16.39 29.76
C LEU A 4 3.74 16.39 28.24
N ALA A 5 3.21 17.49 27.71
CA ALA A 5 2.94 17.62 26.29
C ALA A 5 4.26 17.53 25.51
N PHE A 6 4.43 16.47 24.73
CA PHE A 6 5.54 16.34 23.79
C PHE A 6 5.41 17.38 22.69
N GLN A 7 6.55 17.93 22.26
CA GLN A 7 6.59 18.73 21.04
C GLN A 7 6.30 17.79 19.86
N LYS A 8 5.09 17.93 19.30
CA LYS A 8 4.70 17.09 18.17
C LYS A 8 5.41 17.58 16.90
N PRO A 9 5.99 16.68 16.10
CA PRO A 9 6.42 17.00 14.75
C PRO A 9 5.22 17.47 13.93
N GLU A 10 5.39 18.51 13.13
CA GLU A 10 4.29 19.07 12.34
C GLU A 10 4.01 18.20 11.11
N GLN A 11 5.06 17.83 10.37
CA GLN A 11 4.94 17.04 9.14
C GLN A 11 6.28 16.45 8.74
N VAL A 12 6.25 15.44 7.87
CA VAL A 12 7.43 14.94 7.16
C VAL A 12 7.60 15.75 5.89
N LEU A 13 8.72 16.47 5.78
CA LEU A 13 9.06 17.24 4.59
C LEU A 13 9.85 16.36 3.63
N MET A 14 9.45 16.32 2.38
CA MET A 14 10.19 15.66 1.32
C MET A 14 11.07 16.72 0.63
N LEU A 15 12.38 16.64 0.84
CA LEU A 15 13.35 17.60 0.32
C LEU A 15 13.72 17.33 -1.13
N GLU A 16 13.91 16.06 -1.46
CA GLU A 16 14.24 15.57 -2.79
C GLU A 16 13.41 14.33 -3.08
N ALA A 17 12.87 14.22 -4.27
CA ALA A 17 12.09 13.08 -4.73
C ALA A 17 12.35 12.78 -6.19
N ASP A 18 12.73 11.56 -6.43
CA ASP A 18 12.88 10.95 -7.74
C ASP A 18 12.24 9.55 -7.66
N ASN A 19 12.13 8.84 -8.76
CA ASN A 19 11.54 7.49 -8.80
C ASN A 19 12.36 6.47 -8.02
N PHE A 20 13.65 6.71 -7.85
CA PHE A 20 14.60 5.78 -7.20
C PHE A 20 15.16 6.32 -5.88
N PHE A 21 15.09 7.61 -5.64
CA PHE A 21 15.68 8.26 -4.48
C PHE A 21 14.70 9.22 -3.82
N GLY A 22 14.69 9.22 -2.48
CA GLY A 22 13.92 10.17 -1.69
C GLY A 22 14.68 10.60 -0.45
N LYS A 23 14.67 11.91 -0.19
CA LYS A 23 15.23 12.52 1.01
C LYS A 23 14.13 13.18 1.82
N PHE A 24 13.98 12.72 3.04
CA PHE A 24 12.90 13.12 3.95
C PHE A 24 13.50 13.79 5.17
N GLU A 25 12.86 14.85 5.64
CA GLU A 25 13.20 15.57 6.85
C GLU A 25 12.04 15.49 7.83
N PHE A 26 12.32 15.14 9.07
CA PHE A 26 11.35 15.01 10.13
C PHE A 26 11.81 15.80 11.36
N ARG A 27 11.08 16.86 11.69
CA ARG A 27 11.39 17.81 12.77
C ARG A 27 10.15 18.55 13.27
N PRO A 28 10.18 19.16 14.49
CA PRO A 28 11.18 18.94 15.53
C PRO A 28 10.98 17.61 16.24
N LEU A 29 12.05 17.00 16.72
CA LEU A 29 12.03 15.80 17.56
C LEU A 29 12.70 16.12 18.89
N GLU A 30 12.21 15.52 19.98
CA GLU A 30 12.89 15.60 21.26
C GLU A 30 14.19 14.79 21.25
N PRO A 31 15.17 15.12 22.13
CA PRO A 31 16.45 14.44 22.17
C PRO A 31 16.32 12.92 22.32
N GLY A 32 17.04 12.18 21.45
CA GLY A 32 17.03 10.71 21.40
C GLY A 32 15.96 10.08 20.50
N TYR A 33 14.93 10.82 20.11
CA TYR A 33 13.86 10.30 19.25
C TYR A 33 14.33 10.09 17.80
N GLY A 34 15.26 10.93 17.31
CA GLY A 34 15.83 10.80 15.98
C GLY A 34 16.49 9.44 15.75
N VAL A 35 17.30 8.97 16.71
CA VAL A 35 17.93 7.64 16.65
C VAL A 35 16.89 6.54 16.69
N THR A 36 15.93 6.61 17.59
CA THR A 36 14.89 5.59 17.78
C THR A 36 14.05 5.42 16.52
N ILE A 37 13.52 6.51 15.98
CA ILE A 37 12.67 6.51 14.79
C ILE A 37 13.48 6.15 13.55
N GLY A 38 14.64 6.78 13.37
CA GLY A 38 15.49 6.56 12.19
C GLY A 38 15.98 5.11 12.09
N ASN A 39 16.41 4.50 13.20
CA ASN A 39 16.83 3.11 13.22
C ASN A 39 15.66 2.14 13.01
N ALA A 40 14.51 2.39 13.64
CA ALA A 40 13.32 1.56 13.46
C ALA A 40 12.87 1.56 11.99
N LEU A 41 12.70 2.74 11.39
CA LEU A 41 12.31 2.87 9.97
C LEU A 41 13.35 2.22 9.05
N ARG A 42 14.65 2.46 9.28
CA ARG A 42 15.71 1.85 8.47
C ARG A 42 15.65 0.32 8.50
N ARG A 43 15.44 -0.27 9.66
CA ARG A 43 15.36 -1.74 9.79
C ARG A 43 14.15 -2.30 9.06
N ILE A 44 12.98 -1.70 9.22
CA ILE A 44 11.75 -2.16 8.54
C ILE A 44 11.86 -1.99 7.03
N LEU A 45 12.37 -0.84 6.55
CA LEU A 45 12.58 -0.60 5.13
C LEU A 45 13.47 -1.68 4.50
N LEU A 46 14.56 -2.06 5.14
CA LEU A 46 15.53 -3.02 4.59
C LEU A 46 15.08 -4.49 4.67
N SER A 47 14.13 -4.85 5.54
CA SER A 47 13.81 -6.25 5.80
C SER A 47 12.36 -6.65 5.62
N SER A 48 11.41 -5.72 5.70
CA SER A 48 10.01 -6.09 5.93
C SER A 48 9.05 -5.69 4.82
N LEU A 49 9.50 -4.91 3.84
CA LEU A 49 8.69 -4.54 2.69
C LEU A 49 8.53 -5.73 1.74
N GLU A 50 7.36 -5.80 1.12
CA GLU A 50 7.02 -6.82 0.14
C GLU A 50 7.65 -6.49 -1.21
N GLY A 51 8.00 -7.54 -1.96
CA GLY A 51 8.50 -7.42 -3.32
C GLY A 51 8.32 -8.72 -4.10
N PHE A 52 8.84 -8.74 -5.32
CA PHE A 52 8.72 -9.85 -6.24
C PHE A 52 10.11 -10.30 -6.71
N ALA A 53 10.30 -11.61 -6.78
CA ALA A 53 11.56 -12.18 -7.26
C ALA A 53 11.31 -13.55 -7.91
N PHE A 54 12.30 -14.04 -8.65
CA PHE A 54 12.29 -15.41 -9.12
C PHE A 54 12.58 -16.35 -7.95
N ALA A 55 11.74 -17.36 -7.75
CA ALA A 55 11.93 -18.40 -6.73
C ALA A 55 12.45 -19.71 -7.34
N ASN A 56 11.95 -20.07 -8.51
CA ASN A 56 12.32 -21.30 -9.19
C ASN A 56 12.61 -21.01 -10.66
N ILE A 57 13.58 -21.77 -11.19
CA ILE A 57 13.90 -21.80 -12.62
C ILE A 57 13.93 -23.23 -13.13
N ARG A 58 13.64 -23.41 -14.41
CA ARG A 58 13.81 -24.65 -15.12
C ARG A 58 14.42 -24.36 -16.49
N ILE A 59 15.49 -25.06 -16.81
CA ILE A 59 16.18 -24.93 -18.10
C ILE A 59 16.18 -26.30 -18.76
N ASP A 60 15.75 -26.38 -20.02
CA ASP A 60 15.72 -27.64 -20.74
C ASP A 60 17.08 -28.27 -20.82
N GLY A 61 17.18 -29.56 -20.44
CA GLY A 61 18.43 -30.31 -20.45
C GLY A 61 19.35 -30.10 -19.23
N VAL A 62 18.98 -29.19 -18.29
CA VAL A 62 19.76 -28.95 -17.06
C VAL A 62 19.01 -29.52 -15.87
N LYS A 63 19.72 -30.25 -15.01
CA LYS A 63 19.16 -30.93 -13.82
C LYS A 63 19.58 -30.32 -12.49
N HIS A 64 20.63 -29.50 -12.49
CA HIS A 64 21.17 -28.85 -11.27
C HIS A 64 21.93 -27.58 -11.63
N GLU A 65 22.16 -26.72 -10.67
CA GLU A 65 22.78 -25.41 -10.79
C GLU A 65 24.25 -25.43 -11.29
N PHE A 66 24.93 -26.56 -11.18
CA PHE A 66 26.30 -26.72 -11.67
C PHE A 66 26.38 -27.26 -13.12
N GLY A 67 25.24 -27.23 -13.83
CA GLY A 67 25.19 -27.64 -15.21
C GLY A 67 25.76 -26.61 -16.18
N VAL A 68 25.94 -27.04 -17.43
CA VAL A 68 26.38 -26.21 -18.56
C VAL A 68 25.37 -26.34 -19.70
N ILE A 69 25.07 -25.23 -20.37
CA ILE A 69 24.21 -25.25 -21.54
C ILE A 69 25.11 -25.23 -22.79
N PRO A 70 24.95 -26.16 -23.74
CA PRO A 70 25.74 -26.15 -24.95
C PRO A 70 25.59 -24.87 -25.76
N GLY A 71 26.71 -24.23 -26.11
CA GLY A 71 26.71 -22.97 -26.87
C GLY A 71 26.40 -21.73 -26.06
N VAL A 72 26.32 -21.81 -24.72
CA VAL A 72 26.24 -20.67 -23.81
C VAL A 72 27.57 -20.50 -23.10
N LYS A 73 28.05 -19.26 -23.01
CA LYS A 73 29.36 -18.96 -22.44
C LYS A 73 29.40 -19.11 -20.93
N GLU A 74 28.33 -18.63 -20.29
CA GLU A 74 28.13 -18.66 -18.83
C GLU A 74 27.60 -20.05 -18.41
N ASP A 75 28.05 -20.52 -17.25
CA ASP A 75 27.45 -21.67 -16.58
C ASP A 75 26.08 -21.31 -15.94
N VAL A 76 25.33 -22.34 -15.58
CA VAL A 76 23.99 -22.14 -14.99
C VAL A 76 24.07 -21.36 -13.68
N THR A 77 25.11 -21.51 -12.88
CA THR A 77 25.32 -20.73 -11.65
C THR A 77 25.43 -19.24 -11.94
N ASN A 78 26.20 -18.86 -12.97
CA ASN A 78 26.32 -17.45 -13.38
C ASN A 78 25.02 -16.90 -13.93
N ILE A 79 24.27 -17.70 -14.71
CA ILE A 79 22.92 -17.34 -15.17
C ILE A 79 21.99 -17.05 -13.98
N ILE A 80 21.96 -17.92 -12.98
CA ILE A 80 21.19 -17.75 -11.75
C ILE A 80 21.61 -16.46 -11.02
N LEU A 81 22.90 -16.20 -10.86
CA LEU A 81 23.40 -14.97 -10.22
C LEU A 81 22.97 -13.70 -10.97
N ASN A 82 22.88 -13.75 -12.29
CA ASN A 82 22.40 -12.64 -13.09
C ASN A 82 20.86 -12.51 -13.00
N LEU A 83 20.11 -13.61 -13.02
CA LEU A 83 18.67 -13.61 -12.82
C LEU A 83 18.24 -13.00 -11.49
N LYS A 84 18.99 -13.22 -10.40
CA LYS A 84 18.75 -12.60 -9.08
C LYS A 84 18.87 -11.07 -9.10
N LYS A 85 19.57 -10.49 -10.07
CA LYS A 85 19.70 -9.04 -10.22
C LYS A 85 18.56 -8.42 -10.98
N VAL A 86 17.68 -9.20 -11.62
CA VAL A 86 16.50 -8.70 -12.33
C VAL A 86 15.53 -8.11 -11.34
N ARG A 87 15.05 -6.89 -11.61
CA ARG A 87 14.08 -6.19 -10.78
C ARG A 87 12.73 -6.19 -11.45
N LEU A 88 11.72 -6.58 -10.70
CA LEU A 88 10.37 -6.81 -11.16
C LEU A 88 9.42 -5.82 -10.52
N LYS A 89 8.57 -5.20 -11.32
CA LYS A 89 7.47 -4.35 -10.86
C LYS A 89 6.15 -4.98 -11.26
N LYS A 90 5.22 -5.09 -10.34
CA LYS A 90 3.87 -5.56 -10.59
C LYS A 90 3.08 -4.51 -11.39
N ILE A 91 2.38 -4.94 -12.45
CA ILE A 91 1.52 -4.09 -13.28
C ILE A 91 0.04 -4.40 -12.99
N VAL A 92 -0.30 -5.68 -12.76
CA VAL A 92 -1.68 -6.15 -12.56
C VAL A 92 -1.89 -6.45 -11.07
N ASP A 93 -2.92 -5.85 -10.46
CA ASP A 93 -3.13 -5.91 -9.00
C ASP A 93 -3.33 -7.32 -8.44
N ASP A 94 -3.90 -8.25 -9.19
CA ASP A 94 -4.15 -9.62 -8.74
C ASP A 94 -2.99 -10.60 -8.98
N ALA A 95 -1.86 -10.15 -9.60
CA ALA A 95 -0.73 -11.01 -9.88
C ALA A 95 0.15 -11.19 -8.63
N GLU A 96 -0.03 -12.29 -7.90
CA GLU A 96 0.84 -12.68 -6.78
C GLU A 96 1.93 -13.68 -7.20
N THR A 97 1.64 -14.51 -8.20
CA THR A 97 2.54 -15.51 -8.78
C THR A 97 2.37 -15.56 -10.27
N GLU A 98 3.46 -15.66 -11.02
CA GLU A 98 3.42 -15.86 -12.47
C GLU A 98 4.50 -16.87 -12.89
N LYS A 99 4.13 -17.74 -13.83
CA LYS A 99 5.08 -18.61 -14.53
C LYS A 99 5.28 -18.14 -15.95
N ALA A 100 6.50 -17.82 -16.30
CA ALA A 100 6.86 -17.37 -17.65
C ALA A 100 7.78 -18.37 -18.33
N THR A 101 7.53 -18.65 -19.59
CA THR A 101 8.41 -19.48 -20.44
C THR A 101 9.04 -18.60 -21.51
N VAL A 102 10.36 -18.51 -21.48
CA VAL A 102 11.17 -17.72 -22.41
C VAL A 102 11.92 -18.65 -23.33
N LYS A 103 11.70 -18.52 -24.63
CA LYS A 103 12.48 -19.23 -25.65
C LYS A 103 13.63 -18.34 -26.10
N VAL A 104 14.85 -18.76 -25.79
CA VAL A 104 16.08 -18.06 -26.15
C VAL A 104 16.67 -18.75 -27.37
N SER A 105 16.75 -18.07 -28.53
CA SER A 105 17.34 -18.63 -29.75
C SER A 105 17.65 -17.53 -30.78
N GLY A 106 18.73 -17.69 -31.54
CA GLY A 106 19.06 -16.80 -32.68
C GLY A 106 19.54 -15.41 -32.25
N GLN A 107 20.09 -15.26 -31.06
CA GLN A 107 20.67 -14.02 -30.54
C GLN A 107 22.00 -14.28 -29.83
N ASP A 108 22.90 -13.31 -29.89
CA ASP A 108 24.23 -13.43 -29.30
C ASP A 108 24.23 -13.14 -27.78
N VAL A 109 23.23 -12.39 -27.31
CA VAL A 109 23.12 -11.93 -25.92
C VAL A 109 21.67 -12.05 -25.45
N PHE A 110 21.46 -12.78 -24.37
CA PHE A 110 20.17 -12.83 -23.68
C PHE A 110 20.13 -11.78 -22.58
N LYS A 111 19.15 -10.88 -22.65
CA LYS A 111 18.95 -9.77 -21.70
C LYS A 111 17.68 -9.96 -20.88
N ALA A 112 17.63 -9.28 -19.73
CA ALA A 112 16.45 -9.23 -18.88
C ALA A 112 15.21 -8.69 -19.60
N GLY A 113 15.36 -7.76 -20.55
CA GLY A 113 14.28 -7.25 -21.40
C GLY A 113 13.59 -8.32 -22.27
N ASP A 114 14.27 -9.44 -22.58
CA ASP A 114 13.65 -10.55 -23.30
C ASP A 114 12.68 -11.33 -22.42
N ILE A 115 12.95 -11.38 -21.10
CA ILE A 115 12.04 -11.96 -20.12
C ILE A 115 10.75 -11.15 -20.05
N SER A 116 10.83 -9.81 -20.09
CA SER A 116 9.66 -8.92 -20.04
C SER A 116 8.62 -9.23 -21.13
N LYS A 117 9.04 -9.70 -22.29
CA LYS A 117 8.13 -10.07 -23.41
C LYS A 117 7.26 -11.29 -23.10
N ALA A 118 7.69 -12.14 -22.16
CA ALA A 118 6.98 -13.35 -21.76
C ALA A 118 6.15 -13.16 -20.47
N LEU A 119 6.22 -11.99 -19.85
CA LEU A 119 5.48 -11.63 -18.65
C LEU A 119 4.21 -10.85 -19.01
N SER A 120 3.13 -11.12 -18.28
CA SER A 120 1.84 -10.43 -18.43
C SER A 120 1.49 -9.56 -17.23
N GLY A 121 1.85 -10.00 -16.02
CA GLY A 121 1.54 -9.30 -14.77
C GLY A 121 2.69 -8.45 -14.23
N PHE A 122 3.89 -8.57 -14.80
CA PHE A 122 5.11 -7.91 -14.30
C PHE A 122 5.90 -7.22 -15.40
N GLU A 123 6.58 -6.15 -15.03
CA GLU A 123 7.53 -5.43 -15.86
C GLU A 123 8.94 -5.58 -15.30
N VAL A 124 9.92 -5.71 -16.21
CA VAL A 124 11.34 -5.72 -15.84
C VAL A 124 11.88 -4.30 -15.86
N LEU A 125 12.35 -3.81 -14.70
CA LEU A 125 12.84 -2.44 -14.54
C LEU A 125 14.27 -2.21 -15.06
N ASN A 126 15.06 -3.27 -15.22
CA ASN A 126 16.42 -3.22 -15.71
C ASN A 126 16.63 -4.08 -16.99
N PRO A 127 15.97 -3.71 -18.11
CA PRO A 127 15.93 -4.53 -19.32
C PRO A 127 17.30 -4.75 -19.99
N ASP A 128 18.24 -3.84 -19.78
CA ASP A 128 19.59 -3.93 -20.36
C ASP A 128 20.53 -4.88 -19.63
N LEU A 129 20.11 -5.45 -18.51
CA LEU A 129 20.92 -6.40 -17.76
C LEU A 129 21.16 -7.65 -18.59
N VAL A 130 22.45 -7.97 -18.83
CA VAL A 130 22.86 -9.18 -19.55
C VAL A 130 22.74 -10.39 -18.62
N ILE A 131 22.02 -11.41 -19.07
CA ILE A 131 21.87 -12.68 -18.35
C ILE A 131 22.95 -13.67 -18.82
N CYS A 132 23.10 -13.89 -20.11
CA CYS A 132 24.17 -14.72 -20.67
C CYS A 132 24.45 -14.37 -22.15
N HIS A 133 25.59 -14.88 -22.64
CA HIS A 133 26.02 -14.80 -24.03
C HIS A 133 25.89 -16.18 -24.69
N LEU A 134 25.41 -16.18 -25.94
CA LEU A 134 25.15 -17.42 -26.68
C LEU A 134 25.88 -17.39 -28.03
N ASP A 135 26.21 -18.58 -28.50
CA ASP A 135 26.56 -18.77 -29.91
C ASP A 135 25.26 -18.61 -30.75
N PRO A 136 25.35 -18.05 -31.98
CA PRO A 136 24.16 -17.82 -32.82
C PRO A 136 23.32 -19.08 -33.15
N SER A 137 23.96 -20.26 -33.05
CA SER A 137 23.29 -21.55 -33.26
C SER A 137 22.71 -22.16 -31.97
N ALA A 138 23.02 -21.58 -30.82
CA ALA A 138 22.55 -22.07 -29.51
C ALA A 138 21.13 -21.63 -29.22
N GLY A 139 20.43 -22.42 -28.44
CA GLY A 139 19.10 -22.07 -27.95
C GLY A 139 18.67 -22.98 -26.82
N PHE A 140 17.89 -22.43 -25.92
CA PHE A 140 17.30 -23.17 -24.82
C PHE A 140 15.97 -22.55 -24.40
N ASN A 141 15.13 -23.33 -23.71
CA ASN A 141 13.92 -22.81 -23.07
C ASN A 141 14.20 -22.60 -21.58
N LEU A 142 13.75 -21.45 -21.07
CA LEU A 142 13.87 -21.07 -19.67
C LEU A 142 12.47 -20.84 -19.11
N GLU A 143 12.07 -21.61 -18.11
CA GLU A 143 10.88 -21.37 -17.33
C GLU A 143 11.28 -20.66 -16.04
N LEU A 144 10.55 -19.60 -15.68
CA LEU A 144 10.76 -18.75 -14.52
C LEU A 144 9.49 -18.75 -13.69
N THR A 145 9.60 -18.88 -12.37
CA THR A 145 8.48 -18.72 -11.45
C THR A 145 8.72 -17.48 -10.60
N ILE A 146 7.87 -16.49 -10.76
CA ILE A 146 7.85 -15.26 -9.96
C ILE A 146 6.93 -15.50 -8.77
N VAL A 147 7.35 -15.09 -7.59
CA VAL A 147 6.55 -15.13 -6.37
C VAL A 147 6.66 -13.83 -5.60
N LYS A 148 5.68 -13.56 -4.76
CA LYS A 148 5.65 -12.48 -3.79
C LYS A 148 6.32 -12.94 -2.50
N GLY A 149 7.14 -12.09 -1.88
CA GLY A 149 7.78 -12.40 -0.62
C GLY A 149 8.31 -11.16 0.10
N ARG A 150 9.07 -11.39 1.18
CA ARG A 150 9.69 -10.34 1.99
C ARG A 150 11.14 -10.67 2.30
N GLY A 151 11.99 -9.64 2.29
CA GLY A 151 13.38 -9.77 2.67
C GLY A 151 14.16 -10.72 1.77
N TYR A 152 14.83 -11.67 2.35
CA TYR A 152 15.63 -12.71 1.68
C TYR A 152 15.10 -14.10 2.07
N VAL A 153 14.87 -14.93 1.08
CA VAL A 153 14.43 -16.32 1.26
C VAL A 153 15.46 -17.23 0.59
N PRO A 154 16.10 -18.16 1.34
CA PRO A 154 17.07 -19.10 0.78
C PRO A 154 16.40 -20.13 -0.13
N ALA A 155 17.17 -20.72 -1.03
CA ALA A 155 16.70 -21.69 -2.01
C ALA A 155 16.03 -22.93 -1.37
N GLU A 156 16.51 -23.35 -0.19
CA GLU A 156 15.94 -24.49 0.53
C GLU A 156 14.48 -24.25 0.93
N GLU A 157 14.10 -23.00 1.26
CA GLU A 157 12.73 -22.64 1.61
C GLU A 157 11.83 -22.48 0.38
N ASN A 158 12.41 -22.13 -0.78
CA ASN A 158 11.69 -22.05 -2.05
C ASN A 158 11.44 -23.43 -2.68
N LYS A 159 12.09 -24.48 -2.18
CA LYS A 159 11.98 -25.84 -2.71
C LYS A 159 10.70 -26.52 -2.23
N ASN A 160 9.81 -26.87 -3.17
CA ASN A 160 8.63 -27.65 -2.86
C ASN A 160 8.88 -29.15 -3.08
N PRO A 161 8.43 -30.04 -2.17
CA PRO A 161 8.58 -31.50 -2.32
C PRO A 161 7.90 -32.09 -3.58
N ASN A 162 6.93 -31.35 -4.14
CA ASN A 162 6.16 -31.76 -5.32
C ASN A 162 6.72 -31.19 -6.64
N ASP A 163 7.80 -30.40 -6.59
CA ASP A 163 8.41 -29.87 -7.80
C ASP A 163 9.08 -30.98 -8.61
N ALA A 164 9.10 -30.83 -9.93
CA ALA A 164 9.79 -31.77 -10.80
C ALA A 164 11.32 -31.73 -10.50
N ILE A 165 12.00 -32.85 -10.78
CA ILE A 165 13.43 -33.02 -10.44
C ILE A 165 14.33 -32.01 -11.17
N ASP A 166 13.88 -31.49 -12.32
CA ASP A 166 14.57 -30.53 -13.17
C ASP A 166 14.27 -29.06 -12.81
N VAL A 167 13.45 -28.82 -11.79
CA VAL A 167 13.22 -27.48 -11.23
C VAL A 167 14.32 -27.15 -10.24
N ILE A 168 15.01 -26.05 -10.48
CA ILE A 168 16.07 -25.52 -9.64
C ILE A 168 15.50 -24.39 -8.80
N ALA A 169 15.39 -24.59 -7.49
CA ALA A 169 15.06 -23.53 -6.55
C ALA A 169 16.24 -22.57 -6.39
N ILE A 170 15.98 -21.29 -6.39
CA ILE A 170 16.99 -20.24 -6.21
C ILE A 170 16.63 -19.35 -5.02
N ASP A 171 17.64 -18.79 -4.39
CA ASP A 171 17.40 -17.80 -3.33
C ASP A 171 16.87 -16.50 -3.92
N SER A 172 15.89 -15.95 -3.23
CA SER A 172 15.11 -14.81 -3.69
C SER A 172 15.37 -13.57 -2.84
N ILE A 173 15.65 -12.44 -3.49
CA ILE A 173 15.82 -11.13 -2.85
C ILE A 173 14.59 -10.30 -3.18
N PHE A 174 13.64 -10.25 -2.23
CA PHE A 174 12.35 -9.57 -2.41
C PHE A 174 12.42 -8.09 -2.08
N THR A 175 13.43 -7.66 -1.31
CA THR A 175 13.53 -6.27 -0.84
C THR A 175 13.59 -5.27 -1.99
N PRO A 176 12.62 -4.33 -2.08
CA PRO A 176 12.63 -3.27 -3.08
C PRO A 176 13.58 -2.12 -2.72
N ILE A 177 14.15 -2.15 -1.52
CA ILE A 177 15.02 -1.09 -1.01
C ILE A 177 16.48 -1.48 -1.22
N VAL A 178 17.20 -0.62 -1.94
CA VAL A 178 18.63 -0.79 -2.22
C VAL A 178 19.47 -0.27 -1.06
N ASN A 179 19.14 0.91 -0.54
CA ASN A 179 19.88 1.55 0.55
C ASN A 179 18.99 2.46 1.39
N VAL A 180 19.29 2.51 2.69
CA VAL A 180 18.67 3.47 3.62
C VAL A 180 19.77 4.06 4.50
N LYS A 181 19.86 5.38 4.51
CA LYS A 181 20.77 6.14 5.35
C LYS A 181 19.97 7.15 6.17
N TYR A 182 20.33 7.32 7.43
CA TYR A 182 19.77 8.39 8.24
C TYR A 182 20.87 9.18 8.93
N ALA A 183 20.59 10.46 9.15
CA ALA A 183 21.44 11.38 9.89
C ALA A 183 20.57 12.18 10.86
N ILE A 184 21.18 12.60 11.97
CA ILE A 184 20.53 13.42 12.97
C ILE A 184 21.31 14.71 13.09
N GLU A 185 20.60 15.82 13.04
CA GLU A 185 21.15 17.16 13.20
C GLU A 185 20.41 17.88 14.34
N ASN A 186 21.13 18.79 15.00
CA ASN A 186 20.49 19.63 16.01
C ASN A 186 19.52 20.61 15.33
N TYR A 187 18.39 20.81 15.96
CA TYR A 187 17.37 21.73 15.49
C TYR A 187 16.95 22.69 16.61
N ARG A 188 16.84 23.97 16.26
CA ARG A 188 16.45 25.02 17.21
C ARG A 188 14.96 25.30 17.13
N VAL A 189 14.28 25.23 18.28
CA VAL A 189 12.88 25.67 18.43
C VAL A 189 12.89 26.82 19.44
N GLU A 190 12.57 28.01 19.01
CA GLU A 190 12.61 29.24 19.82
C GLU A 190 13.98 29.47 20.50
N GLN A 191 14.03 29.33 21.84
CA GLN A 191 15.25 29.51 22.63
C GLN A 191 15.96 28.19 22.95
N LYS A 192 15.33 27.03 22.68
CA LYS A 192 15.91 25.71 22.90
C LYS A 192 16.62 25.21 21.65
N THR A 193 17.84 24.71 21.82
CA THR A 193 18.71 24.21 20.74
C THR A 193 18.88 22.68 20.80
N ASP A 194 18.18 22.01 21.70
CA ASP A 194 18.39 20.60 22.05
C ASP A 194 17.49 19.65 21.26
N TYR A 195 16.63 20.20 20.39
CA TYR A 195 15.78 19.38 19.52
C TYR A 195 16.59 18.73 18.40
N GLU A 196 16.08 17.62 17.90
CA GLU A 196 16.68 16.87 16.81
C GLU A 196 15.88 17.02 15.51
N LYS A 197 16.60 16.93 14.41
CA LYS A 197 16.08 16.81 13.06
C LYS A 197 16.60 15.51 12.47
N LEU A 198 15.69 14.62 12.10
CA LEU A 198 16.00 13.38 11.43
C LEU A 198 15.96 13.60 9.91
N ILE A 199 17.06 13.28 9.23
CA ILE A 199 17.16 13.24 7.78
C ILE A 199 17.24 11.76 7.38
N LEU A 200 16.32 11.31 6.52
CA LEU A 200 16.26 9.93 6.05
C LEU A 200 16.41 9.91 4.53
N GLU A 201 17.40 9.21 4.02
CA GLU A 201 17.67 9.00 2.60
C GLU A 201 17.33 7.56 2.25
N ILE A 202 16.43 7.39 1.28
CA ILE A 202 15.94 6.08 0.83
C ILE A 202 16.24 5.95 -0.65
N THR A 203 16.92 4.85 -1.03
CA THR A 203 17.13 4.46 -2.42
C THR A 203 16.38 3.17 -2.69
N THR A 204 15.50 3.18 -3.68
CA THR A 204 14.72 2.02 -4.13
C THR A 204 15.25 1.47 -5.45
N ASP A 205 14.77 0.31 -5.84
CA ASP A 205 15.04 -0.29 -7.15
C ASP A 205 14.07 0.18 -8.26
N GLY A 206 13.11 1.06 -7.92
CA GLY A 206 12.09 1.59 -8.81
C GLY A 206 10.76 0.82 -8.82
N SER A 207 10.68 -0.34 -8.15
CA SER A 207 9.42 -1.10 -8.02
C SER A 207 8.41 -0.38 -7.12
N ILE A 208 8.89 0.37 -6.14
CA ILE A 208 8.12 1.21 -5.22
C ILE A 208 8.72 2.61 -5.15
N LEU A 209 7.88 3.64 -5.04
CA LEU A 209 8.35 5.00 -4.81
C LEU A 209 8.88 5.16 -3.39
N PRO A 210 9.96 5.95 -3.16
CA PRO A 210 10.52 6.15 -1.82
C PRO A 210 9.51 6.67 -0.79
N LYS A 211 8.57 7.53 -1.21
CA LYS A 211 7.48 8.03 -0.36
C LYS A 211 6.55 6.92 0.10
N ASP A 212 6.17 6.02 -0.80
CA ASP A 212 5.25 4.94 -0.50
C ASP A 212 5.94 3.85 0.32
N ALA A 213 7.21 3.57 0.04
CA ALA A 213 8.04 2.70 0.87
C ALA A 213 8.11 3.19 2.33
N LEU A 214 8.28 4.50 2.54
CA LEU A 214 8.28 5.10 3.88
C LEU A 214 6.93 4.96 4.57
N LYS A 215 5.82 5.18 3.85
CA LYS A 215 4.46 5.00 4.38
C LYS A 215 4.21 3.54 4.79
N GLU A 216 4.57 2.58 3.94
CA GLU A 216 4.40 1.16 4.24
C GLU A 216 5.24 0.72 5.45
N ALA A 217 6.49 1.19 5.55
CA ALA A 217 7.34 0.93 6.71
C ALA A 217 6.73 1.51 8.01
N ALA A 218 6.17 2.72 7.94
CA ALA A 218 5.48 3.34 9.07
C ALA A 218 4.22 2.56 9.47
N LYS A 219 3.40 2.09 8.51
CA LYS A 219 2.22 1.24 8.79
C LYS A 219 2.62 -0.04 9.53
N ILE A 220 3.70 -0.72 9.09
CA ILE A 220 4.19 -1.92 9.75
C ILE A 220 4.56 -1.64 11.22
N LEU A 221 5.27 -0.53 11.49
CA LEU A 221 5.63 -0.14 12.86
C LEU A 221 4.40 0.16 13.70
N ILE A 222 3.46 0.95 13.19
CA ILE A 222 2.22 1.29 13.88
C ILE A 222 1.45 0.02 14.21
N TYR A 223 1.28 -0.91 13.26
CA TYR A 223 0.58 -2.18 13.48
C TYR A 223 1.17 -2.98 14.64
N HIS A 224 2.51 -3.04 14.75
CA HIS A 224 3.16 -3.74 15.85
C HIS A 224 3.05 -2.99 17.19
N PHE A 225 3.17 -1.65 17.17
CA PHE A 225 3.08 -0.85 18.39
C PHE A 225 1.66 -0.76 18.96
N MET A 226 0.63 -0.91 18.13
CA MET A 226 -0.75 -0.98 18.60
C MET A 226 -1.00 -2.10 19.60
N LEU A 227 -0.24 -3.20 19.53
CA LEU A 227 -0.33 -4.31 20.49
C LEU A 227 0.11 -3.92 21.92
N PHE A 228 0.85 -2.83 22.05
CA PHE A 228 1.31 -2.29 23.34
C PHE A 228 0.44 -1.13 23.84
N SER A 229 -0.54 -0.69 23.06
CA SER A 229 -1.49 0.36 23.39
C SER A 229 -2.87 -0.24 23.58
N ASP A 230 -3.58 0.20 24.63
CA ASP A 230 -4.99 -0.19 24.85
C ASP A 230 -5.94 0.53 23.90
N GLU A 231 -5.46 1.55 23.19
CA GLU A 231 -6.22 2.28 22.19
C GLU A 231 -6.22 1.51 20.86
N LYS A 232 -7.40 1.15 20.37
CA LYS A 232 -7.59 0.66 19.01
C LYS A 232 -7.47 1.82 18.04
N ILE A 233 -6.24 2.14 17.62
CA ILE A 233 -6.03 3.02 16.49
C ILE A 233 -6.53 2.27 15.25
N ALA A 234 -7.68 2.65 14.71
CA ALA A 234 -8.20 2.09 13.48
C ALA A 234 -7.27 2.54 12.34
N ILE A 235 -6.32 1.67 11.99
CA ILE A 235 -5.63 1.78 10.71
C ILE A 235 -6.58 1.13 9.71
N GLU A 236 -7.33 1.94 9.00
CA GLU A 236 -8.08 1.46 7.85
C GLU A 236 -7.07 0.84 6.88
N PRO A 237 -7.29 -0.42 6.43
CA PRO A 237 -6.49 -0.95 5.35
C PRO A 237 -6.72 -0.03 4.15
N THR A 238 -5.66 0.60 3.67
CA THR A 238 -5.71 1.34 2.42
C THR A 238 -5.89 0.30 1.31
N GLU A 239 -7.14 -0.04 1.02
CA GLU A 239 -7.48 -0.64 -0.24
C GLU A 239 -7.12 0.39 -1.32
N ALA A 240 -6.35 -0.07 -2.27
CA ALA A 240 -5.94 0.52 -3.54
C ALA A 240 -6.37 1.98 -3.80
N GLU A 241 -5.39 2.81 -4.10
CA GLU A 241 -5.55 4.15 -4.69
C GLU A 241 -6.50 4.09 -5.90
N GLY A 242 -7.74 4.40 -5.66
CA GLY A 242 -8.78 4.38 -6.69
C GLY A 242 -10.09 5.00 -6.27
N ASN A 243 -10.14 5.86 -5.24
CA ASN A 243 -11.35 6.63 -4.93
C ASN A 243 -11.14 7.65 -3.80
N GLU A 244 -10.18 8.56 -3.92
CA GLU A 244 -10.14 9.74 -3.02
C GLU A 244 -11.41 10.63 -3.17
N GLU A 245 -12.07 10.61 -4.33
CA GLU A 245 -13.34 11.31 -4.54
C GLU A 245 -14.53 10.62 -3.83
N PHE A 246 -14.52 9.29 -3.70
CA PHE A 246 -15.61 8.56 -3.04
C PHE A 246 -15.59 8.66 -1.51
N ASP A 247 -14.41 8.78 -0.91
CA ASP A 247 -14.31 8.88 0.55
C ASP A 247 -14.69 10.26 1.08
N GLU A 248 -14.42 11.35 0.35
CA GLU A 248 -14.91 12.69 0.71
C GLU A 248 -16.44 12.79 0.63
N GLU A 249 -17.06 12.23 -0.39
CA GLU A 249 -18.52 12.19 -0.50
C GLU A 249 -19.17 11.37 0.62
N VAL A 250 -18.63 10.23 0.96
CA VAL A 250 -19.10 9.37 2.06
C VAL A 250 -18.91 10.05 3.41
N LEU A 251 -17.77 10.71 3.63
CA LEU A 251 -17.49 11.45 4.87
C LEU A 251 -18.40 12.67 5.01
N HIS A 252 -18.58 13.41 3.93
CA HIS A 252 -19.51 14.55 3.87
C HIS A 252 -20.95 14.09 4.11
N MET A 253 -21.39 13.00 3.47
CA MET A 253 -22.71 12.42 3.66
C MET A 253 -22.93 11.94 5.10
N ARG A 254 -21.90 11.32 5.71
CA ARG A 254 -21.94 10.88 7.11
C ARG A 254 -22.07 12.05 8.10
N GLN A 255 -21.35 13.15 7.86
CA GLN A 255 -21.49 14.38 8.65
C GLN A 255 -22.88 14.98 8.49
N LEU A 256 -23.37 15.00 7.26
CA LEU A 256 -24.69 15.54 6.94
C LEU A 256 -25.81 14.73 7.61
N LEU A 257 -25.73 13.40 7.59
CA LEU A 257 -26.70 12.51 8.25
C LEU A 257 -26.67 12.60 9.79
N LYS A 258 -25.55 12.99 10.39
CA LYS A 258 -25.41 13.23 11.85
C LYS A 258 -25.93 14.61 12.28
N THR A 259 -26.25 15.51 11.35
CA THR A 259 -26.74 16.85 11.69
C THR A 259 -28.11 16.76 12.36
N LYS A 260 -28.28 17.55 13.44
CA LYS A 260 -29.54 17.60 14.18
C LYS A 260 -30.60 18.37 13.41
N LEU A 261 -31.83 17.91 13.40
CA LEU A 261 -32.94 18.55 12.76
C LEU A 261 -33.27 19.93 13.36
N VAL A 262 -32.82 20.22 14.57
CA VAL A 262 -33.00 21.52 15.25
C VAL A 262 -32.13 22.60 14.60
N ASP A 263 -31.04 22.25 13.98
CA ASP A 263 -30.07 23.15 13.33
C ASP A 263 -30.48 23.44 11.86
N MET A 264 -31.57 22.85 11.40
CA MET A 264 -32.10 23.00 10.04
C MET A 264 -33.26 24.05 9.99
N ASP A 265 -33.42 24.71 8.85
CA ASP A 265 -34.48 25.68 8.60
C ASP A 265 -35.86 24.99 8.45
N LEU A 266 -36.34 24.40 9.54
CA LEU A 266 -37.65 23.75 9.60
C LEU A 266 -38.63 24.60 10.44
N SER A 267 -39.91 24.57 10.07
CA SER A 267 -40.94 25.22 10.87
C SER A 267 -41.03 24.59 12.27
N VAL A 268 -41.32 25.42 13.28
CA VAL A 268 -41.49 25.00 14.68
C VAL A 268 -42.51 23.86 14.80
N ARG A 269 -43.50 23.84 13.89
CA ARG A 269 -44.52 22.80 13.86
C ARG A 269 -43.99 21.46 13.36
N ALA A 270 -43.15 21.46 12.32
CA ALA A 270 -42.51 20.25 11.80
C ALA A 270 -41.53 19.68 12.84
N LEU A 271 -40.71 20.53 13.46
CA LEU A 271 -39.78 20.14 14.52
C LEU A 271 -40.48 19.50 15.73
N ASN A 272 -41.57 20.08 16.19
CA ASN A 272 -42.31 19.53 17.34
C ASN A 272 -42.96 18.17 17.02
N CYS A 273 -43.40 17.96 15.78
CA CYS A 273 -43.91 16.66 15.35
C CYS A 273 -42.81 15.60 15.29
N LEU A 274 -41.64 15.92 14.77
CA LEU A 274 -40.49 15.01 14.70
C LEU A 274 -39.93 14.66 16.08
N LYS A 275 -39.81 15.65 16.99
CA LYS A 275 -39.47 15.42 18.39
C LYS A 275 -40.45 14.51 19.10
N SER A 276 -41.75 14.63 18.84
CA SER A 276 -42.78 13.76 19.42
C SER A 276 -42.71 12.33 18.88
N ALA A 277 -42.01 12.11 17.76
CA ALA A 277 -41.76 10.83 17.14
C ALA A 277 -40.33 10.28 17.44
N GLU A 278 -39.60 10.97 18.34
CA GLU A 278 -38.22 10.60 18.75
C GLU A 278 -37.21 10.58 17.56
N VAL A 279 -37.43 11.46 16.56
CA VAL A 279 -36.54 11.66 15.42
C VAL A 279 -35.76 12.95 15.64
N GLU A 280 -34.46 12.83 15.90
CA GLU A 280 -33.59 13.96 16.23
C GLU A 280 -32.58 14.31 15.13
N THR A 281 -32.19 13.33 14.30
CA THR A 281 -31.15 13.51 13.27
C THR A 281 -31.69 13.32 11.85
N LEU A 282 -30.99 13.89 10.88
CA LEU A 282 -31.29 13.71 9.44
C LEU A 282 -31.19 12.22 9.03
N GLY A 283 -30.24 11.47 9.61
CA GLY A 283 -30.09 10.05 9.35
C GLY A 283 -31.33 9.25 9.76
N GLU A 284 -31.90 9.55 10.93
CA GLU A 284 -33.15 8.89 11.37
C GLU A 284 -34.33 9.27 10.48
N LEU A 285 -34.41 10.53 10.04
CA LEU A 285 -35.50 10.99 9.18
C LEU A 285 -35.50 10.30 7.82
N VAL A 286 -34.34 10.09 7.20
CA VAL A 286 -34.20 9.53 5.85
C VAL A 286 -34.60 8.05 5.78
N VAL A 287 -34.52 7.33 6.90
CA VAL A 287 -34.94 5.90 6.98
C VAL A 287 -36.46 5.74 6.83
N PHE A 288 -37.26 6.75 7.26
CA PHE A 288 -38.71 6.67 7.17
C PHE A 288 -39.22 6.82 5.74
N ASN A 289 -40.29 6.10 5.42
CA ASN A 289 -41.04 6.32 4.19
C ASN A 289 -42.08 7.45 4.36
N LYS A 290 -42.44 8.12 3.27
CA LYS A 290 -43.46 9.18 3.25
C LYS A 290 -44.81 8.75 3.88
N THR A 291 -45.17 7.48 3.71
CA THR A 291 -46.39 6.86 4.25
C THR A 291 -46.36 6.71 5.77
N ASP A 292 -45.20 6.51 6.36
CA ASP A 292 -45.04 6.31 7.79
C ASP A 292 -45.03 7.65 8.53
N LEU A 293 -44.44 8.69 7.94
CA LEU A 293 -44.48 10.06 8.45
C LEU A 293 -45.89 10.62 8.54
N LEU A 294 -46.76 10.27 7.61
CA LEU A 294 -48.17 10.68 7.64
C LEU A 294 -48.97 10.02 8.77
N LYS A 295 -48.47 8.96 9.42
CA LYS A 295 -49.11 8.32 10.59
C LYS A 295 -48.81 9.06 11.89
N PHE A 296 -47.83 9.97 11.91
CA PHE A 296 -47.46 10.71 13.12
C PHE A 296 -48.56 11.71 13.52
N ARG A 297 -48.76 11.82 14.81
CA ARG A 297 -49.78 12.68 15.38
C ARG A 297 -49.46 14.16 15.05
N ASN A 298 -50.47 14.88 14.48
CA ASN A 298 -50.38 16.28 14.06
C ASN A 298 -49.42 16.56 12.87
N PHE A 299 -48.95 15.55 12.15
CA PHE A 299 -48.13 15.71 10.95
C PHE A 299 -49.04 15.86 9.71
N GLY A 300 -48.89 16.99 9.01
CA GLY A 300 -49.75 17.32 7.86
C GLY A 300 -48.99 17.33 6.52
N LYS A 301 -49.77 17.36 5.41
CA LYS A 301 -49.19 17.40 4.05
C LYS A 301 -48.26 18.59 3.83
N LYS A 302 -48.48 19.75 4.48
CA LYS A 302 -47.56 20.91 4.38
C LYS A 302 -46.21 20.64 5.01
N SER A 303 -46.16 19.99 6.17
CA SER A 303 -44.92 19.61 6.82
C SER A 303 -44.16 18.55 6.03
N LEU A 304 -44.86 17.65 5.32
CA LEU A 304 -44.24 16.67 4.42
C LEU A 304 -43.56 17.34 3.22
N THR A 305 -44.26 18.37 2.62
CA THR A 305 -43.68 19.12 1.47
C THR A 305 -42.44 19.89 1.90
N GLU A 306 -42.43 20.48 3.09
CA GLU A 306 -41.30 21.21 3.66
C GLU A 306 -40.08 20.28 3.88
N LEU A 307 -40.30 19.04 4.38
CA LEU A 307 -39.26 18.04 4.53
C LEU A 307 -38.78 17.49 3.18
N ASP A 308 -39.66 17.30 2.21
CA ASP A 308 -39.32 16.88 0.84
C ASP A 308 -38.40 17.91 0.17
N GLU A 309 -38.72 19.21 0.29
CA GLU A 309 -37.91 20.31 -0.25
C GLU A 309 -36.52 20.38 0.45
N LEU A 310 -36.48 20.19 1.77
CA LEU A 310 -35.23 20.18 2.52
C LEU A 310 -34.35 19.02 2.11
N LEU A 311 -34.90 17.81 2.02
CA LEU A 311 -34.13 16.61 1.59
C LEU A 311 -33.69 16.73 0.14
N ALA A 312 -34.50 17.28 -0.76
CA ALA A 312 -34.14 17.51 -2.16
C ALA A 312 -32.96 18.50 -2.28
N ASN A 313 -32.96 19.58 -1.49
CA ASN A 313 -31.86 20.56 -1.45
C ASN A 313 -30.56 19.96 -0.95
N LEU A 314 -30.62 18.91 -0.14
CA LEU A 314 -29.46 18.18 0.41
C LEU A 314 -29.10 16.92 -0.41
N ASN A 315 -29.73 16.71 -1.57
CA ASN A 315 -29.60 15.51 -2.41
C ASN A 315 -29.92 14.19 -1.68
N LEU A 316 -30.86 14.25 -0.71
CA LEU A 316 -31.34 13.09 0.05
C LEU A 316 -32.76 12.69 -0.37
N SER A 317 -33.16 11.46 -0.06
CA SER A 317 -34.51 10.95 -0.33
C SER A 317 -35.02 10.11 0.82
N PHE A 318 -36.36 10.11 1.01
CA PHE A 318 -37.00 9.23 1.99
C PHE A 318 -36.85 7.75 1.60
N GLY A 319 -36.64 6.87 2.60
CA GLY A 319 -36.45 5.44 2.40
C GLY A 319 -35.04 5.08 1.92
N MET A 320 -34.06 5.95 2.16
CA MET A 320 -32.66 5.71 1.79
C MET A 320 -32.02 4.68 2.73
N ASP A 321 -31.26 3.75 2.17
CA ASP A 321 -30.48 2.78 2.96
C ASP A 321 -29.21 3.47 3.51
N ILE A 322 -29.21 3.68 4.82
CA ILE A 322 -28.10 4.30 5.56
C ILE A 322 -27.07 3.30 6.09
N SER A 323 -27.30 1.99 5.93
CA SER A 323 -26.37 0.95 6.41
C SER A 323 -24.97 1.08 5.81
N LYS A 324 -24.86 1.63 4.60
CA LYS A 324 -23.58 1.93 3.94
C LYS A 324 -22.73 2.98 4.69
N TYR A 325 -23.38 3.87 5.44
CA TYR A 325 -22.73 4.99 6.13
C TYR A 325 -22.38 4.68 7.60
N LYS A 326 -22.71 3.48 8.12
CA LYS A 326 -22.35 2.96 9.46
C LYS A 326 -22.54 4.01 10.58
N LEU A 327 -23.75 4.57 10.73
CA LEU A 327 -24.06 5.61 11.70
C LEU A 327 -24.09 5.11 13.15
N ASP A 328 -24.27 3.79 13.38
CA ASP A 328 -24.52 3.13 14.68
C ASP A 328 -23.26 2.73 15.45
N LYS A 329 -22.10 3.31 15.16
CA LYS A 329 -20.88 3.06 15.97
C LYS A 329 -20.30 4.39 16.45
N GLU A 330 -20.67 4.75 17.71
CA GLU A 330 -19.78 5.49 18.60
C GLU A 330 -18.62 4.60 19.07
#